data_e02f542dc4c8d9ad5fd6af9016f05c13
#
_entry.id   e02f542dc4c8d9ad5fd6af9016f05c13
#
_cell.length_a   1.000
_cell.length_b   1.000
_cell.length_c   1.000
_cell.angle_alpha   90.00
_cell.angle_beta   90.00
_cell.angle_gamma   90.00
#
_symmetry.space_group_name_H-M   'P 1'
#
loop_
_entity.id
_entity.type
_entity.pdbx_description
1 polymer ?
#
loop_
_entity_poly.entity_id
_entity_poly.type
_entity_poly.pdbx_seq_one_letter_code
_entity_poly.pdbx_strand_id
1 'polypeptide(L)'
;MTLIFHILSRDAALVARQTGQYRAESLSSEGFIHFSGSHQLLGVANRFYAGQRGLVILAVDTSMLTAQLKYEAPVHPVTAAQPENEGFVVDERLKDKVETFPHLYGPLNFDAVVAIHDFEPDSNGNFSLPVSLLADR
;
A
#
# COMPACT_ATOMS: atom_id res chain seq x y z
N MET A 1 15.57 -4.35 -9.01
CA MET A 1 14.44 -4.90 -8.27
C MET A 1 13.43 -3.80 -8.00
N THR A 2 12.19 -4.04 -8.37
CA THR A 2 11.14 -3.07 -8.09
C THR A 2 10.38 -3.49 -6.84
N LEU A 3 10.31 -2.58 -5.88
CA LEU A 3 9.61 -2.87 -4.63
C LEU A 3 8.30 -2.11 -4.56
N ILE A 4 7.27 -2.79 -4.08
CA ILE A 4 6.02 -2.15 -3.73
C ILE A 4 5.74 -2.47 -2.26
N PHE A 5 4.86 -1.72 -1.64
CA PHE A 5 4.70 -1.76 -0.20
C PHE A 5 3.25 -1.89 0.22
N HIS A 6 3.00 -2.64 1.27
CA HIS A 6 1.66 -2.83 1.81
C HIS A 6 1.68 -2.64 3.32
N ILE A 7 0.72 -1.89 3.84
CA ILE A 7 0.60 -1.63 5.27
C ILE A 7 -0.44 -2.59 5.84
N LEU A 8 -0.10 -3.27 6.93
CA LEU A 8 -1.03 -4.18 7.58
C LEU A 8 -0.65 -4.29 9.06
N SER A 9 -1.51 -4.94 9.84
CA SER A 9 -1.21 -5.14 11.25
C SER A 9 -0.09 -6.17 11.39
N ARG A 10 0.64 -6.06 12.49
CA ARG A 10 1.70 -7.02 12.79
C ARG A 10 1.14 -8.42 12.90
N ASP A 11 -0.04 -8.56 13.49
CA ASP A 11 -0.66 -9.88 13.64
C ASP A 11 -1.01 -10.49 12.28
N ALA A 12 -1.52 -9.68 11.35
CA ALA A 12 -1.84 -10.19 10.02
C ALA A 12 -0.57 -10.63 9.30
N ALA A 13 0.51 -9.90 9.49
CA ALA A 13 1.78 -10.26 8.87
C ALA A 13 2.31 -11.58 9.42
N LEU A 14 2.16 -11.80 10.71
CA LEU A 14 2.61 -13.06 11.32
C LEU A 14 1.81 -14.24 10.78
N VAL A 15 0.51 -14.09 10.65
CA VAL A 15 -0.33 -15.16 10.10
C VAL A 15 0.07 -15.44 8.66
N ALA A 16 0.30 -14.40 7.88
CA ALA A 16 0.69 -14.58 6.48
C ALA A 16 2.03 -15.30 6.37
N ARG A 17 2.94 -14.98 7.27
CA ARG A 17 4.24 -15.63 7.28
C ARG A 17 4.11 -17.12 7.58
N GLN A 18 3.22 -17.46 8.50
CA GLN A 18 3.01 -18.85 8.89
C GLN A 18 2.31 -19.64 7.80
N THR A 19 1.37 -19.03 7.11
CA THR A 19 0.58 -19.72 6.11
C THR A 19 1.21 -19.68 4.72
N GLY A 20 2.15 -18.78 4.50
CA GLY A 20 2.81 -18.67 3.20
C GLY A 20 2.14 -17.72 2.23
N GLN A 21 0.98 -17.16 2.59
CA GLN A 21 0.34 -16.20 1.71
C GLN A 21 -0.52 -15.24 2.51
N TYR A 22 -0.76 -14.07 1.93
CA TYR A 22 -1.58 -13.05 2.55
C TYR A 22 -2.78 -12.72 1.66
N ARG A 23 -3.95 -12.65 2.27
CA ARG A 23 -5.18 -12.26 1.59
C ARG A 23 -5.78 -11.08 2.35
N ALA A 24 -5.70 -9.91 1.78
CA ALA A 24 -6.32 -8.74 2.39
C ALA A 24 -7.83 -8.83 2.22
N GLU A 25 -8.55 -8.12 3.07
CA GLU A 25 -9.99 -8.08 2.98
C GLU A 25 -10.42 -7.52 1.62
N SER A 26 -9.66 -6.57 1.08
CA SER A 26 -9.99 -5.98 -0.21
C SER A 26 -9.95 -6.98 -1.36
N LEU A 27 -9.22 -8.08 -1.18
CA LEU A 27 -9.19 -9.11 -2.21
C LEU A 27 -10.58 -9.71 -2.39
N SER A 28 -11.32 -9.88 -1.31
CA SER A 28 -12.68 -10.39 -1.39
C SER A 28 -13.67 -9.31 -1.81
N SER A 29 -13.51 -8.11 -1.29
CA SER A 29 -14.50 -7.06 -1.54
C SER A 29 -14.26 -6.31 -2.85
N GLU A 30 -13.02 -6.23 -3.29
CA GLU A 30 -12.68 -5.43 -4.49
C GLU A 30 -11.96 -6.23 -5.55
N GLY A 31 -11.48 -7.39 -5.23
CA GLY A 31 -10.81 -8.24 -6.20
C GLY A 31 -9.30 -8.08 -6.25
N PHE A 32 -8.73 -7.21 -5.42
CA PHE A 32 -7.28 -7.01 -5.43
C PHE A 32 -6.80 -6.48 -4.07
N ILE A 33 -5.49 -6.60 -3.86
CA ILE A 33 -4.84 -6.07 -2.67
C ILE A 33 -4.20 -4.75 -3.05
N HIS A 34 -4.36 -3.75 -2.19
CA HIS A 34 -3.80 -2.42 -2.43
C HIS A 34 -2.34 -2.35 -2.00
N PHE A 35 -1.50 -1.83 -2.88
CA PHE A 35 -0.10 -1.58 -2.57
C PHE A 35 0.23 -0.13 -2.89
N SER A 36 1.41 0.30 -2.50
CA SER A 36 1.90 1.66 -2.77
C SER A 36 3.34 1.60 -3.22
N GLY A 37 3.74 2.52 -4.06
CA GLY A 37 5.15 2.73 -4.33
C GLY A 37 5.77 3.47 -3.14
N SER A 38 7.10 3.53 -3.08
CA SER A 38 7.75 4.15 -1.94
C SER A 38 7.39 5.63 -1.80
N HIS A 39 7.16 6.31 -2.92
CA HIS A 39 6.82 7.73 -2.90
C HIS A 39 5.38 7.98 -2.49
N GLN A 40 4.54 6.96 -2.49
CA GLN A 40 3.12 7.07 -2.14
C GLN A 40 2.82 6.64 -0.72
N LEU A 41 3.70 5.84 -0.16
CA LEU A 41 3.44 5.12 1.07
C LEU A 41 3.08 6.03 2.24
N LEU A 42 3.83 7.09 2.42
CA LEU A 42 3.62 7.97 3.56
C LEU A 42 2.29 8.71 3.45
N GLY A 43 1.93 9.13 2.25
CA GLY A 43 0.65 9.80 2.05
C GLY A 43 -0.52 8.88 2.33
N VAL A 44 -0.42 7.63 1.90
CA VAL A 44 -1.45 6.63 2.18
C VAL A 44 -1.56 6.40 3.68
N ALA A 45 -0.42 6.27 4.35
CA ALA A 45 -0.42 5.99 5.78
C ALA A 45 -1.07 7.12 6.57
N ASN A 46 -0.70 8.35 6.28
CA ASN A 46 -1.24 9.48 7.03
C ASN A 46 -2.70 9.76 6.69
N ARG A 47 -3.14 9.34 5.52
CA ARG A 47 -4.51 9.56 5.12
C ARG A 47 -5.45 8.49 5.69
N PHE A 48 -5.03 7.24 5.66
CA PHE A 48 -5.93 6.14 6.01
C PHE A 48 -5.63 5.45 7.33
N TYR A 49 -4.44 5.63 7.85
CA TYR A 49 -4.03 4.89 9.05
C TYR A 49 -3.59 5.79 10.20
N ALA A 50 -3.80 7.08 10.10
CA ALA A 50 -3.36 8.02 11.13
C ALA A 50 -3.79 7.54 12.51
N GLY A 51 -2.86 7.52 13.44
CA GLY A 51 -3.14 7.12 14.82
C GLY A 51 -3.16 5.64 15.09
N GLN A 52 -3.13 4.81 14.05
CA GLN A 52 -3.16 3.36 14.29
C GLN A 52 -1.79 2.84 14.69
N ARG A 53 -1.78 1.93 15.62
CA ARG A 53 -0.53 1.35 16.12
C ARG A 53 -0.48 -0.13 15.79
N GLY A 54 0.71 -0.70 15.93
CA GLY A 54 0.88 -2.12 15.67
C GLY A 54 0.91 -2.47 14.21
N LEU A 55 1.29 -1.51 13.38
CA LEU A 55 1.36 -1.73 11.93
C LEU A 55 2.77 -2.10 11.50
N VAL A 56 2.84 -2.78 10.38
CA VAL A 56 4.11 -3.06 9.70
C VAL A 56 3.94 -2.76 8.22
N ILE A 57 5.06 -2.65 7.52
CA ILE A 57 5.09 -2.49 6.08
C ILE A 57 5.76 -3.72 5.50
N LEU A 58 5.11 -4.34 4.53
CA LEU A 58 5.74 -5.41 3.76
C LEU A 58 6.38 -4.79 2.52
N ALA A 59 7.66 -5.06 2.31
CA ALA A 59 8.35 -4.68 1.08
C ALA A 59 8.35 -5.89 0.17
N VAL A 60 7.78 -5.75 -1.01
CA VAL A 60 7.52 -6.87 -1.91
C VAL A 60 8.22 -6.66 -3.24
N ASP A 61 8.94 -7.69 -3.67
CA ASP A 61 9.63 -7.67 -4.96
C ASP A 61 8.62 -8.10 -6.03
N THR A 62 8.31 -7.19 -6.93
CA THR A 62 7.29 -7.45 -7.95
C THR A 62 7.65 -8.59 -8.88
N SER A 63 8.94 -8.86 -9.07
CA SER A 63 9.35 -9.93 -9.97
C SER A 63 9.06 -11.31 -9.39
N MET A 64 8.78 -11.40 -8.10
CA MET A 64 8.53 -12.68 -7.45
C MET A 64 7.05 -12.96 -7.21
N LEU A 65 6.18 -12.06 -7.65
CA LEU A 65 4.74 -12.24 -7.45
C LEU A 65 4.20 -13.33 -8.38
N THR A 66 3.26 -14.12 -7.86
CA THR A 66 2.60 -15.14 -8.67
C THR A 66 1.27 -14.67 -9.21
N ALA A 67 0.60 -13.74 -8.52
CA ALA A 67 -0.65 -13.19 -9.01
C ALA A 67 -0.39 -12.01 -9.93
N GLN A 68 -1.40 -11.61 -10.67
CA GLN A 68 -1.26 -10.51 -11.63
C GLN A 68 -1.20 -9.17 -10.93
N LEU A 69 -0.25 -8.35 -11.29
CA LEU A 69 -0.10 -7.01 -10.75
C LEU A 69 -0.47 -6.00 -11.82
N LYS A 70 -1.30 -5.03 -11.47
CA LYS A 70 -1.66 -3.95 -12.38
C LYS A 70 -1.46 -2.61 -11.68
N TYR A 71 -1.07 -1.60 -12.45
CA TYR A 71 -0.96 -0.25 -11.92
C TYR A 71 -2.18 0.51 -12.40
N GLU A 72 -3.00 0.96 -11.47
CA GLU A 72 -4.30 1.54 -11.79
C GLU A 72 -4.57 2.79 -10.96
N ALA A 73 -5.47 3.62 -11.44
CA ALA A 73 -5.87 4.79 -10.69
C ALA A 73 -6.56 4.36 -9.38
N PRO A 74 -6.51 5.19 -8.34
CA PRO A 74 -7.17 4.84 -7.08
C PRO A 74 -8.65 4.63 -7.30
N VAL A 75 -9.16 3.54 -6.73
CA VAL A 75 -10.56 3.23 -6.89
C VAL A 75 -11.36 3.74 -5.76
N HIS A 76 -10.72 4.00 -4.64
CA HIS A 76 -11.42 4.37 -3.47
C HIS A 76 -11.94 5.73 -3.55
N PRO A 77 -13.00 5.91 -2.92
CA PRO A 77 -13.61 7.20 -2.85
C PRO A 77 -12.81 8.20 -2.12
N VAL A 78 -11.57 8.05 -2.16
CA VAL A 78 -10.78 9.16 -1.81
C VAL A 78 -11.31 10.33 -2.53
N THR A 79 -11.65 10.11 -3.77
CA THR A 79 -12.21 11.17 -4.54
C THR A 79 -13.59 11.49 -4.06
N ALA A 80 -14.35 10.51 -3.76
CA ALA A 80 -15.70 10.77 -3.31
C ALA A 80 -15.73 11.37 -1.95
N ALA A 81 -14.77 11.04 -1.15
CA ALA A 81 -14.76 11.55 0.19
C ALA A 81 -14.31 13.00 0.24
N GLN A 82 -13.88 13.54 -0.84
CA GLN A 82 -13.40 14.91 -0.88
C GLN A 82 -14.05 15.62 -2.03
N PRO A 83 -15.28 15.99 -1.85
CA PRO A 83 -16.04 16.60 -2.92
C PRO A 83 -15.40 17.81 -3.53
N GLU A 84 -14.66 18.52 -2.74
CA GLU A 84 -14.01 19.70 -3.26
C GLU A 84 -12.97 19.32 -4.30
N ASN A 85 -12.54 18.09 -4.31
CA ASN A 85 -11.57 17.69 -5.29
C ASN A 85 -12.17 17.50 -6.64
N GLU A 86 -13.44 17.43 -6.69
CA GLU A 86 -14.08 17.21 -7.93
C GLU A 86 -13.82 18.33 -8.87
N GLY A 87 -13.69 19.47 -8.31
CA GLY A 87 -13.49 20.61 -9.14
C GLY A 87 -12.15 20.65 -9.77
N PHE A 88 -11.20 19.94 -9.21
CA PHE A 88 -9.93 20.14 -9.78
C PHE A 88 -9.61 19.15 -10.84
N VAL A 89 -10.50 18.31 -11.07
CA VAL A 89 -10.34 17.40 -11.92
C VAL A 89 -9.88 17.65 -13.20
N VAL A 90 -9.93 18.70 -13.68
CA VAL A 90 -10.02 18.66 -14.97
C VAL A 90 -9.09 19.40 -15.78
N ASP A 91 -7.91 19.50 -15.32
CA ASP A 91 -6.89 20.07 -16.14
C ASP A 91 -6.50 18.97 -17.13
N GLU A 92 -6.82 19.16 -18.35
CA GLU A 92 -6.50 18.21 -19.40
C GLU A 92 -5.02 17.92 -19.47
N ARG A 93 -4.22 18.88 -19.07
CA ARG A 93 -2.78 18.66 -19.12
C ARG A 93 -2.32 17.63 -18.12
N LEU A 94 -3.13 17.36 -17.13
CA LEU A 94 -2.76 16.41 -16.09
C LEU A 94 -3.35 15.05 -16.31
N LYS A 95 -4.13 14.86 -17.33
CA LYS A 95 -4.73 13.57 -17.56
C LYS A 95 -3.70 12.47 -17.68
N ASP A 96 -2.61 12.74 -18.33
CA ASP A 96 -1.61 11.72 -18.52
C ASP A 96 -0.76 11.53 -17.29
N LYS A 97 -1.02 12.32 -16.25
CA LYS A 97 -0.25 12.25 -15.04
C LYS A 97 -1.05 11.76 -13.87
N VAL A 98 -2.13 11.07 -14.15
CA VAL A 98 -2.93 10.48 -13.09
C VAL A 98 -2.07 9.48 -12.35
N GLU A 99 -2.06 9.64 -11.05
CA GLU A 99 -1.28 8.76 -10.21
C GLU A 99 -1.89 7.36 -10.21
N THR A 100 -1.07 6.35 -10.33
CA THR A 100 -1.54 4.98 -10.25
C THR A 100 -0.91 4.28 -9.08
N PHE A 101 -1.62 3.26 -8.59
CA PHE A 101 -1.16 2.45 -7.48
C PHE A 101 -1.10 0.99 -7.90
N PRO A 102 -0.16 0.23 -7.36
CA PRO A 102 -0.10 -1.20 -7.68
C PRO A 102 -1.26 -1.94 -7.05
N HIS A 103 -1.96 -2.72 -7.83
CA HIS A 103 -3.08 -3.56 -7.35
C HIS A 103 -2.77 -5.00 -7.70
N LEU A 104 -2.71 -5.86 -6.69
CA LEU A 104 -2.40 -7.28 -6.88
C LEU A 104 -3.68 -8.08 -6.95
N TYR A 105 -3.92 -8.72 -8.07
CA TYR A 105 -5.18 -9.44 -8.33
C TYR A 105 -5.07 -10.91 -7.94
N GLY A 106 -4.80 -11.14 -6.68
CA GLY A 106 -4.73 -12.48 -6.11
C GLY A 106 -4.00 -12.43 -4.79
N PRO A 107 -3.85 -13.57 -4.13
CA PRO A 107 -3.14 -13.61 -2.86
C PRO A 107 -1.68 -13.24 -3.05
N LEU A 108 -1.12 -12.63 -2.02
CA LEU A 108 0.30 -12.32 -2.02
C LEU A 108 1.06 -13.54 -1.53
N ASN A 109 1.92 -14.08 -2.38
CA ASN A 109 2.79 -15.19 -1.97
C ASN A 109 3.89 -14.61 -1.09
N PHE A 110 4.04 -15.16 0.10
CA PHE A 110 4.91 -14.54 1.11
C PHE A 110 6.38 -14.62 0.75
N ASP A 111 6.77 -15.51 -0.15
CA ASP A 111 8.17 -15.56 -0.59
C ASP A 111 8.54 -14.37 -1.48
N ALA A 112 7.58 -13.55 -1.89
CA ALA A 112 7.89 -12.30 -2.58
C ALA A 112 8.17 -11.17 -1.59
N VAL A 113 7.93 -11.37 -0.30
CA VAL A 113 8.19 -10.37 0.72
C VAL A 113 9.67 -10.40 1.06
N VAL A 114 10.37 -9.32 0.78
CA VAL A 114 11.81 -9.27 1.02
C VAL A 114 12.18 -8.57 2.31
N ALA A 115 11.26 -7.84 2.91
CA ALA A 115 11.51 -7.17 4.19
C ALA A 115 10.20 -6.82 4.86
N ILE A 116 10.23 -6.76 6.18
CA ILE A 116 9.10 -6.32 6.99
C ILE A 116 9.63 -5.23 7.91
N HIS A 117 8.99 -4.07 7.89
CA HIS A 117 9.43 -2.93 8.68
C HIS A 117 8.36 -2.55 9.69
N ASP A 118 8.78 -2.30 10.93
CA ASP A 118 7.85 -1.78 11.92
C ASP A 118 7.41 -0.39 11.50
N PHE A 119 6.18 -0.05 11.76
CA PHE A 119 5.64 1.22 11.28
C PHE A 119 4.68 1.79 12.32
N GLU A 120 5.21 2.67 13.17
CA GLU A 120 4.42 3.24 14.27
C GLU A 120 4.28 4.75 14.09
N PRO A 121 3.14 5.31 14.46
CA PRO A 121 2.98 6.75 14.38
C PRO A 121 3.68 7.45 15.52
N ASP A 122 3.93 8.74 15.36
CA ASP A 122 4.50 9.54 16.43
C ASP A 122 3.39 9.90 17.44
N SER A 123 3.71 10.73 18.42
CA SER A 123 2.75 11.05 19.46
C SER A 123 1.54 11.83 18.95
N ASN A 124 1.64 12.40 17.77
CA ASN A 124 0.52 13.12 17.15
C ASN A 124 -0.27 12.24 16.20
N GLY A 125 0.11 10.99 16.07
CA GLY A 125 -0.58 10.06 15.17
C GLY A 125 -0.12 10.10 13.74
N ASN A 126 0.96 10.81 13.47
CA ASN A 126 1.50 10.94 12.12
C ASN A 126 2.63 9.95 11.86
N PHE A 127 2.73 9.50 10.63
CA PHE A 127 3.77 8.54 10.26
C PHE A 127 4.91 9.21 9.53
N SER A 128 6.09 8.64 9.66
CA SER A 128 7.23 8.99 8.84
C SER A 128 7.87 7.69 8.38
N LEU A 129 8.62 7.75 7.30
CA LEU A 129 9.20 6.52 6.73
C LEU A 129 10.24 5.95 7.68
N PRO A 130 10.19 4.63 7.92
CA PRO A 130 11.19 4.00 8.78
C PRO A 130 12.58 4.11 8.18
N VAL A 131 13.56 4.29 9.03
CA VAL A 131 14.94 4.34 8.57
C VAL A 131 15.32 3.04 7.86
N SER A 132 14.83 1.92 8.38
CA SER A 132 15.12 0.63 7.77
C SER A 132 14.59 0.54 6.35
N LEU A 133 13.45 1.17 6.08
CA LEU A 133 12.89 1.17 4.75
C LEU A 133 13.73 2.04 3.82
N LEU A 134 14.22 3.15 4.33
CA LEU A 134 15.06 4.03 3.53
C LEU A 134 16.33 3.32 3.09
N ALA A 135 16.85 2.44 3.92
CA ALA A 135 18.05 1.70 3.59
C ALA A 135 17.82 0.67 2.48
N ASP A 136 16.59 0.27 2.29
CA ASP A 136 16.25 -0.72 1.28
C ASP A 136 16.03 -0.10 -0.09
N ARG A 137 16.08 1.18 -0.20
CA ARG A 137 15.75 1.86 -1.46
C ARG A 137 16.93 2.01 -2.39
#